data_e3171f5a0554526627ae4a7fdbf39638
#
_entry.id   e3171f5a0554526627ae4a7fdbf39638
#
_cell.length_a   1.000
_cell.length_b   1.000
_cell.length_c   1.000
_cell.angle_alpha   90.00
_cell.angle_beta   90.00
_cell.angle_gamma   90.00
#
_symmetry.space_group_name_H-M   'P 1'
#
loop_
_entity.id
_entity.type
_entity.pdbx_description
1 polymer ?
#
loop_
_entity_poly.entity_id
_entity_poly.type
_entity_poly.pdbx_seq_one_letter_code
_entity_poly.pdbx_strand_id
1 'polypeptide(L)'
;MILTRQWRDDAEGQSLIFWLATEKGPARVQISQTESVFFIAENDRHRVVKCLDGLVSWRYSEVDLKCLRSGEPCLACYFSCQRDLGFARRLLEQNDILIFEGDLRPTDRYLMERFIRGVAEVVGPAEEKSGYVEFINPSMRPAKQDLALKIVSLDIETSVTTKTLLSIAVHGLGRDRVFMVGEERKSEFDFLEWAPNEESLIIRFLDWFTILDPDVVVGWAVVGFDLKYLQEISKVLLNILIF
;
A
#
# COMPACT_ATOMS: atom_id res chain seq x y z
N MET A 1 -8.85 -7.44 8.89
CA MET A 1 -7.39 -7.65 8.56
C MET A 1 -6.92 -6.51 7.69
N ILE A 2 -5.74 -5.94 7.95
CA ILE A 2 -5.16 -4.87 7.12
C ILE A 2 -4.59 -5.50 5.85
N LEU A 3 -5.05 -5.05 4.69
CA LEU A 3 -4.59 -5.52 3.38
C LEU A 3 -3.54 -4.59 2.80
N THR A 4 -3.79 -3.27 2.81
CA THR A 4 -2.85 -2.29 2.28
C THR A 4 -2.68 -1.12 3.23
N ARG A 5 -1.56 -0.42 3.09
CA ARG A 5 -1.22 0.76 3.86
C ARG A 5 -0.48 1.78 3.00
N GLN A 6 -0.94 3.02 3.08
CA GLN A 6 -0.42 4.13 2.31
C GLN A 6 -0.35 5.38 3.19
N TRP A 7 0.44 6.37 2.79
CA TRP A 7 0.39 7.71 3.38
C TRP A 7 0.32 8.74 2.25
N ARG A 8 -0.18 9.91 2.60
CA ARG A 8 -0.20 11.08 1.73
C ARG A 8 0.28 12.28 2.51
N ASP A 9 1.10 13.10 1.88
CA ASP A 9 1.48 14.42 2.35
C ASP A 9 0.70 15.44 1.51
N ASP A 10 -0.13 16.24 2.15
CA ASP A 10 -0.93 17.30 1.52
C ASP A 10 -0.73 18.64 2.25
N ALA A 11 -1.53 19.65 1.90
CA ALA A 11 -1.42 20.99 2.49
C ALA A 11 -1.83 21.02 3.98
N GLU A 12 -2.61 20.05 4.43
CA GLU A 12 -3.09 19.95 5.82
C GLU A 12 -2.16 19.10 6.71
N GLY A 13 -1.13 18.48 6.11
CA GLY A 13 -0.17 17.61 6.78
C GLY A 13 -0.14 16.21 6.23
N GLN A 14 0.24 15.26 7.07
CA GLN A 14 0.31 13.84 6.69
C GLN A 14 -0.95 13.09 7.07
N SER A 15 -1.43 12.25 6.17
CA SER A 15 -2.52 11.30 6.42
C SER A 15 -2.08 9.87 6.13
N LEU A 16 -2.47 8.93 7.00
CA LEU A 16 -2.29 7.50 6.83
C LEU A 16 -3.59 6.87 6.34
N ILE A 17 -3.50 5.95 5.40
CA ILE A 17 -4.64 5.26 4.81
C ILE A 17 -4.40 3.76 4.93
N PHE A 18 -5.37 3.05 5.50
CA PHE A 18 -5.39 1.59 5.60
C PHE A 18 -6.63 1.04 4.94
N TRP A 19 -6.48 0.04 4.09
CA TRP A 19 -7.58 -0.76 3.60
C TRP A 19 -7.62 -2.09 4.34
N LEU A 20 -8.79 -2.47 4.78
CA LEU A 20 -9.03 -3.66 5.59
C LEU A 20 -10.07 -4.55 4.92
N ALA A 21 -9.83 -5.86 4.97
CA ALA A 21 -10.89 -6.84 4.82
C ALA A 21 -11.60 -7.04 6.17
N THR A 22 -12.92 -7.06 6.15
CA THR A 22 -13.77 -7.35 7.32
C THR A 22 -14.85 -8.37 6.95
N GLU A 23 -15.54 -8.93 7.93
CA GLU A 23 -16.69 -9.83 7.68
C GLU A 23 -17.84 -9.16 6.92
N LYS A 24 -17.92 -7.83 6.99
CA LYS A 24 -18.97 -7.03 6.34
C LYS A 24 -18.55 -6.43 4.99
N GLY A 25 -17.35 -6.78 4.49
CA GLY A 25 -16.77 -6.24 3.28
C GLY A 25 -15.59 -5.30 3.53
N PRO A 26 -15.13 -4.56 2.51
CA PRO A 26 -13.99 -3.68 2.61
C PRO A 26 -14.23 -2.50 3.55
N ALA A 27 -13.20 -2.10 4.28
CA ALA A 27 -13.20 -0.88 5.07
C ALA A 27 -11.97 -0.03 4.78
N ARG A 28 -12.14 1.28 4.71
CA ARG A 28 -11.08 2.27 4.58
C ARG A 28 -10.94 3.04 5.89
N VAL A 29 -9.74 3.10 6.42
CA VAL A 29 -9.41 3.90 7.59
C VAL A 29 -8.45 5.00 7.18
N GLN A 30 -8.78 6.23 7.54
CA GLN A 30 -7.90 7.38 7.37
C GLN A 30 -7.57 7.98 8.73
N ILE A 31 -6.29 8.16 9.01
CA ILE A 31 -5.77 8.87 10.18
C ILE A 31 -5.10 10.14 9.67
N SER A 32 -5.68 11.28 9.97
CA SER A 32 -5.22 12.59 9.51
C SER A 32 -4.32 13.28 10.53
N GLN A 33 -3.54 14.27 10.09
CA GLN A 33 -2.68 15.11 10.93
C GLN A 33 -1.67 14.29 11.74
N THR A 34 -1.12 13.24 11.15
CA THR A 34 -0.04 12.46 11.75
C THR A 34 1.30 13.14 11.53
N GLU A 35 2.26 12.86 12.41
CA GLU A 35 3.63 13.33 12.26
C GLU A 35 4.56 12.18 11.89
N SER A 36 5.54 12.47 11.05
CA SER A 36 6.68 11.58 10.82
C SER A 36 7.75 11.86 11.86
N VAL A 37 8.50 10.84 12.29
CA VAL A 37 9.50 10.97 13.34
C VAL A 37 10.74 10.16 13.05
N PHE A 38 11.88 10.69 13.43
CA PHE A 38 13.14 9.97 13.63
C PHE A 38 13.76 10.36 14.97
N PHE A 39 14.78 9.63 15.41
CA PHE A 39 15.46 9.91 16.66
C PHE A 39 16.92 10.29 16.42
N ILE A 40 17.47 11.08 17.35
CA ILE A 40 18.89 11.46 17.41
C ILE A 40 19.41 11.22 18.81
N ALA A 41 20.73 11.17 19.00
CA ALA A 41 21.33 11.25 20.31
C ALA A 41 21.13 12.66 20.89
N GLU A 42 20.86 12.78 22.18
CA GLU A 42 20.66 14.08 22.83
C GLU A 42 21.87 15.01 22.68
N ASN A 43 23.07 14.46 22.69
CA ASN A 43 24.32 15.22 22.49
C ASN A 43 24.41 15.93 21.14
N ASP A 44 23.71 15.45 20.13
CA ASP A 44 23.65 16.09 18.80
C ASP A 44 22.58 17.20 18.68
N ARG A 45 21.80 17.47 19.72
CA ARG A 45 20.70 18.46 19.73
C ARG A 45 21.11 19.81 19.14
N HIS A 46 22.21 20.40 19.60
CA HIS A 46 22.64 21.73 19.13
C HIS A 46 23.02 21.72 17.65
N ARG A 47 23.66 20.65 17.18
CA ARG A 47 24.03 20.48 15.76
C ARG A 47 22.79 20.37 14.90
N VAL A 48 21.80 19.57 15.31
CA VAL A 48 20.54 19.37 14.60
C VAL A 48 19.74 20.68 14.53
N VAL A 49 19.56 21.38 15.64
CA VAL A 49 18.88 22.69 15.66
C VAL A 49 19.54 23.65 14.67
N LYS A 50 20.87 23.76 14.69
CA LYS A 50 21.61 24.63 13.79
C LYS A 50 21.48 24.22 12.30
N CYS A 51 21.46 22.93 12.01
CA CYS A 51 21.33 22.42 10.64
C CYS A 51 19.92 22.62 10.06
N LEU A 52 18.88 22.54 10.89
CA LEU A 52 17.49 22.58 10.43
C LEU A 52 16.83 23.95 10.59
N ASP A 53 17.51 24.92 11.20
CA ASP A 53 16.97 26.25 11.46
C ASP A 53 16.52 26.95 10.18
N GLY A 54 15.25 27.37 10.15
CA GLY A 54 14.63 28.08 9.02
C GLY A 54 14.42 27.25 7.74
N LEU A 55 14.76 25.94 7.75
CA LEU A 55 14.69 25.10 6.54
C LEU A 55 13.43 24.24 6.44
N VAL A 56 12.94 23.74 7.57
CA VAL A 56 11.74 22.91 7.65
C VAL A 56 10.96 23.21 8.93
N SER A 57 9.67 22.94 8.91
CA SER A 57 8.85 22.97 10.13
C SER A 57 9.04 21.65 10.89
N TRP A 58 9.58 21.74 12.10
CA TRP A 58 9.83 20.58 12.94
C TRP A 58 9.81 20.94 14.43
N ARG A 59 9.67 19.94 15.26
CA ARG A 59 9.80 20.05 16.71
C ARG A 59 10.56 18.85 17.25
N TYR A 60 11.10 18.94 18.45
CA TYR A 60 11.66 17.79 19.15
C TYR A 60 11.06 17.64 20.54
N SER A 61 11.19 16.43 21.09
CA SER A 61 10.77 16.08 22.45
C SER A 61 11.75 15.09 23.05
N GLU A 62 11.95 15.20 24.34
CA GLU A 62 12.60 14.16 25.13
C GLU A 62 11.71 12.93 25.18
N VAL A 63 12.32 11.76 25.12
CA VAL A 63 11.64 10.45 25.16
C VAL A 63 12.42 9.52 26.09
N ASP A 64 11.72 8.60 26.73
CA ASP A 64 12.35 7.56 27.57
C ASP A 64 12.90 6.42 26.69
N LEU A 65 13.80 6.80 25.79
CA LEU A 65 14.52 5.89 24.90
C LEU A 65 16.02 6.18 24.97
N LYS A 66 16.81 5.15 24.71
CA LYS A 66 18.28 5.24 24.65
C LYS A 66 18.81 4.69 23.34
N CYS A 67 19.85 5.33 22.83
CA CYS A 67 20.59 4.85 21.68
C CYS A 67 21.18 3.46 21.97
N LEU A 68 20.88 2.48 21.13
CA LEU A 68 21.23 1.08 21.36
C LEU A 68 22.74 0.84 21.57
N ARG A 69 23.58 1.59 20.84
CA ARG A 69 25.04 1.40 20.90
C ARG A 69 25.73 2.21 22.00
N SER A 70 25.33 3.46 22.23
CA SER A 70 26.00 4.37 23.17
C SER A 70 25.36 4.38 24.54
N GLY A 71 24.09 3.97 24.66
CA GLY A 71 23.32 4.10 25.90
C GLY A 71 22.88 5.53 26.23
N GLU A 72 23.18 6.50 25.37
CA GLU A 72 22.79 7.90 25.52
C GLU A 72 21.28 8.10 25.36
N PRO A 73 20.68 9.08 26.04
CA PRO A 73 19.30 9.46 25.82
C PRO A 73 19.04 9.86 24.37
N CYS A 74 17.85 9.58 23.88
CA CYS A 74 17.40 9.97 22.56
C CYS A 74 16.43 11.15 22.63
N LEU A 75 16.45 11.97 21.56
CA LEU A 75 15.41 12.94 21.27
C LEU A 75 14.61 12.49 20.05
N ALA A 76 13.31 12.61 20.13
CA ALA A 76 12.42 12.42 18.98
C ALA A 76 12.28 13.72 18.21
N CYS A 77 12.53 13.69 16.90
CA CYS A 77 12.37 14.82 15.99
C CYS A 77 11.13 14.58 15.11
N TYR A 78 10.13 15.44 15.23
CA TYR A 78 8.83 15.31 14.58
C TYR A 78 8.70 16.29 13.44
N PHE A 79 8.08 15.82 12.34
CA PHE A 79 7.84 16.57 11.10
C PHE A 79 6.37 16.40 10.69
N SER A 80 5.77 17.46 10.16
CA SER A 80 4.38 17.47 9.73
C SER A 80 4.12 16.57 8.51
N CYS A 81 5.17 16.19 7.76
CA CYS A 81 5.07 15.32 6.60
C CYS A 81 6.34 14.52 6.36
N GLN A 82 6.22 13.43 5.61
CA GLN A 82 7.34 12.54 5.27
C GLN A 82 8.37 13.21 4.34
N ARG A 83 7.92 14.13 3.50
CA ARG A 83 8.80 14.91 2.61
C ARG A 83 9.81 15.72 3.43
N ASP A 84 9.36 16.44 4.46
CA ASP A 84 10.20 17.27 5.30
C ASP A 84 11.14 16.44 6.18
N LEU A 85 10.67 15.31 6.71
CA LEU A 85 11.53 14.32 7.36
C LEU A 85 12.63 13.83 6.41
N GLY A 86 12.29 13.47 5.18
CA GLY A 86 13.24 12.99 4.18
C GLY A 86 14.27 14.04 3.78
N PHE A 87 13.88 15.32 3.74
CA PHE A 87 14.80 16.44 3.54
C PHE A 87 15.76 16.59 4.73
N ALA A 88 15.21 16.68 5.94
CA ALA A 88 15.99 16.82 7.17
C ALA A 88 16.98 15.67 7.34
N ARG A 89 16.54 14.42 7.11
CA ARG A 89 17.39 13.23 7.16
C ARG A 89 18.61 13.38 6.26
N ARG A 90 18.42 13.67 4.97
CA ARG A 90 19.56 13.84 4.03
C ARG A 90 20.51 14.93 4.46
N LEU A 91 20.00 16.06 4.97
CA LEU A 91 20.81 17.18 5.42
C LEU A 91 21.66 16.82 6.65
N LEU A 92 21.08 16.12 7.61
CA LEU A 92 21.78 15.67 8.81
C LEU A 92 22.81 14.60 8.50
N GLU A 93 22.50 13.64 7.62
CA GLU A 93 23.46 12.63 7.14
C GLU A 93 24.68 13.28 6.44
N GLN A 94 24.46 14.34 5.65
CA GLN A 94 25.55 15.13 5.01
C GLN A 94 26.43 15.90 6.01
N ASN A 95 25.94 16.11 7.22
CA ASN A 95 26.67 16.76 8.31
C ASN A 95 27.18 15.75 9.37
N ASP A 96 27.28 14.47 9.01
CA ASP A 96 27.75 13.39 9.89
C ASP A 96 26.99 13.33 11.23
N ILE A 97 25.66 13.55 11.20
CA ILE A 97 24.77 13.38 12.34
C ILE A 97 24.04 12.06 12.19
N LEU A 98 24.19 11.19 13.19
CA LEU A 98 23.56 9.87 13.18
C LEU A 98 22.07 9.97 13.51
N ILE A 99 21.26 9.35 12.66
CA ILE A 99 19.82 9.29 12.79
C ILE A 99 19.39 7.84 13.03
N PHE A 100 18.40 7.65 13.89
CA PHE A 100 17.80 6.34 14.18
C PHE A 100 16.37 6.31 13.68
N GLU A 101 15.99 5.20 13.03
CA GLU A 101 14.64 4.91 12.53
C GLU A 101 14.06 5.96 11.54
N GLY A 102 14.93 6.70 10.85
CA GLY A 102 14.52 7.68 9.84
C GLY A 102 14.07 7.06 8.51
N ASP A 103 14.16 5.74 8.36
CA ASP A 103 13.75 4.95 7.20
C ASP A 103 12.41 4.24 7.39
N LEU A 104 11.82 4.30 8.58
CA LEU A 104 10.52 3.69 8.84
C LEU A 104 9.41 4.46 8.14
N ARG A 105 8.53 3.71 7.45
CA ARG A 105 7.33 4.28 6.85
C ARG A 105 6.37 4.75 7.94
N PRO A 106 5.68 5.89 7.77
CA PRO A 106 4.75 6.42 8.78
C PRO A 106 3.65 5.42 9.17
N THR A 107 3.14 4.68 8.19
CA THR A 107 2.14 3.63 8.43
C THR A 107 2.67 2.47 9.27
N ASP A 108 3.93 2.07 9.05
CA ASP A 108 4.55 0.99 9.81
C ASP A 108 4.79 1.42 11.25
N ARG A 109 5.29 2.64 11.46
CA ARG A 109 5.44 3.23 12.78
C ARG A 109 4.11 3.30 13.54
N TYR A 110 3.07 3.81 12.90
CA TYR A 110 1.73 3.89 13.50
C TYR A 110 1.24 2.54 14.03
N LEU A 111 1.44 1.47 13.25
CA LEU A 111 1.07 0.11 13.64
C LEU A 111 1.98 -0.45 14.73
N MET A 112 3.30 -0.22 14.64
CA MET A 112 4.28 -0.68 15.63
C MET A 112 4.03 -0.07 17.01
N GLU A 113 3.82 1.23 17.10
CA GLU A 113 3.53 1.94 18.36
C GLU A 113 2.25 1.47 19.04
N ARG A 114 1.34 0.86 18.29
CA ARG A 114 0.07 0.29 18.77
C ARG A 114 0.08 -1.23 18.87
N PHE A 115 1.25 -1.87 18.62
CA PHE A 115 1.41 -3.33 18.60
C PHE A 115 0.46 -4.06 17.64
N ILE A 116 0.02 -3.39 16.56
CA ILE A 116 -0.85 -3.97 15.53
C ILE A 116 0.01 -4.72 14.52
N ARG A 117 -0.17 -6.02 14.39
CA ARG A 117 0.66 -6.88 13.51
C ARG A 117 0.02 -7.23 12.17
N GLY A 118 -1.27 -6.95 11.99
CA GLY A 118 -1.99 -7.27 10.75
C GLY A 118 -3.50 -7.31 10.94
N VAL A 119 -3.97 -7.64 12.14
CA VAL A 119 -5.39 -7.58 12.50
C VAL A 119 -5.59 -6.45 13.49
N ALA A 120 -6.57 -5.59 13.21
CA ALA A 120 -6.92 -4.47 14.06
C ALA A 120 -8.43 -4.42 14.30
N GLU A 121 -8.81 -4.05 15.51
CA GLU A 121 -10.15 -3.54 15.80
C GLU A 121 -10.16 -2.05 15.55
N VAL A 122 -11.19 -1.58 14.85
CA VAL A 122 -11.40 -0.17 14.50
C VAL A 122 -12.67 0.31 15.19
N VAL A 123 -12.55 1.35 15.99
CA VAL A 123 -13.68 1.91 16.76
C VAL A 123 -13.78 3.40 16.52
N GLY A 124 -14.90 3.83 15.97
CA GLY A 124 -15.17 5.22 15.66
C GLY A 124 -16.39 5.39 14.76
N PRO A 125 -16.75 6.63 14.43
CA PRO A 125 -17.81 6.92 13.47
C PRO A 125 -17.48 6.28 12.12
N ALA A 126 -18.47 5.65 11.51
CA ALA A 126 -18.38 4.99 10.22
C ALA A 126 -19.35 5.62 9.23
N GLU A 127 -18.93 5.79 8.00
CA GLU A 127 -19.74 6.27 6.89
C GLU A 127 -19.78 5.22 5.78
N GLU A 128 -20.98 4.84 5.37
CA GLU A 128 -21.18 3.95 4.24
C GLU A 128 -20.84 4.67 2.92
N LYS A 129 -19.99 4.07 2.12
CA LYS A 129 -19.61 4.51 0.78
C LYS A 129 -20.03 3.45 -0.26
N SER A 130 -19.92 3.78 -1.53
CA SER A 130 -20.16 2.81 -2.58
C SER A 130 -19.10 1.70 -2.54
N GLY A 131 -19.47 0.52 -2.03
CA GLY A 131 -18.63 -0.66 -1.98
C GLY A 131 -17.70 -0.80 -0.76
N TYR A 132 -17.69 0.15 0.18
CA TYR A 132 -16.88 0.04 1.40
C TYR A 132 -17.41 0.92 2.54
N VAL A 133 -16.90 0.68 3.74
CA VAL A 133 -17.16 1.54 4.91
C VAL A 133 -15.94 2.41 5.18
N GLU A 134 -16.13 3.70 5.40
CA GLU A 134 -15.07 4.64 5.72
C GLU A 134 -15.06 5.06 7.19
N PHE A 135 -13.85 5.07 7.78
CA PHE A 135 -13.60 5.58 9.12
C PHE A 135 -12.59 6.72 9.05
N ILE A 136 -12.93 7.88 9.60
CA ILE A 136 -12.03 9.03 9.71
C ILE A 136 -11.60 9.21 11.16
N ASN A 137 -10.30 9.17 11.39
CA ASN A 137 -9.65 9.28 12.71
C ASN A 137 -10.24 8.34 13.77
N PRO A 138 -10.50 7.07 13.47
CA PRO A 138 -10.94 6.12 14.47
C PRO A 138 -9.82 5.73 15.43
N SER A 139 -10.18 5.10 16.53
CA SER A 139 -9.23 4.37 17.36
C SER A 139 -8.93 3.02 16.72
N MET A 140 -7.65 2.67 16.64
CA MET A 140 -7.20 1.35 16.18
C MET A 140 -6.43 0.65 17.29
N ARG A 141 -6.72 -0.61 17.54
CA ARG A 141 -6.02 -1.44 18.54
C ARG A 141 -5.79 -2.87 18.02
N PRO A 142 -4.80 -3.59 18.59
CA PRO A 142 -4.56 -4.98 18.21
C PRO A 142 -5.81 -5.83 18.41
N ALA A 143 -6.05 -6.72 17.47
CA ALA A 143 -7.10 -7.72 17.58
C ALA A 143 -6.59 -9.09 17.11
N LYS A 144 -7.37 -10.13 17.42
CA LYS A 144 -7.16 -11.49 16.92
C LYS A 144 -8.45 -11.89 16.19
N GLN A 145 -8.35 -12.20 14.94
CA GLN A 145 -9.44 -12.70 14.14
C GLN A 145 -8.87 -13.48 12.97
N ASP A 146 -9.42 -14.63 12.70
CA ASP A 146 -9.15 -15.40 11.50
C ASP A 146 -10.19 -15.00 10.44
N LEU A 147 -9.72 -14.37 9.37
CA LEU A 147 -10.51 -14.01 8.22
C LEU A 147 -10.00 -14.80 7.02
N ALA A 148 -10.87 -15.60 6.41
CA ALA A 148 -10.54 -16.31 5.18
C ALA A 148 -10.56 -15.33 4.01
N LEU A 149 -9.38 -15.03 3.46
CA LEU A 149 -9.25 -14.15 2.29
C LEU A 149 -9.41 -14.94 1.01
N LYS A 150 -10.08 -14.35 0.03
CA LYS A 150 -10.13 -14.84 -1.35
C LYS A 150 -8.84 -14.42 -2.05
N ILE A 151 -7.91 -15.34 -2.20
CA ILE A 151 -6.61 -15.08 -2.81
C ILE A 151 -6.54 -15.75 -4.18
N VAL A 152 -6.12 -15.00 -5.20
CA VAL A 152 -5.84 -15.53 -6.53
C VAL A 152 -4.45 -15.15 -6.99
N SER A 153 -3.84 -16.00 -7.80
CA SER A 153 -2.64 -15.69 -8.57
C SER A 153 -3.05 -15.20 -9.95
N LEU A 154 -2.42 -14.13 -10.44
CA LEU A 154 -2.62 -13.58 -11.78
C LEU A 154 -1.28 -13.48 -12.48
N ASP A 155 -1.28 -13.81 -13.77
CA ASP A 155 -0.15 -13.69 -14.67
C ASP A 155 -0.64 -13.34 -16.07
N ILE A 156 0.15 -12.57 -16.84
CA ILE A 156 -0.17 -12.25 -18.24
C ILE A 156 0.98 -12.61 -19.16
N GLU A 157 0.64 -12.97 -20.40
CA GLU A 157 1.59 -13.14 -21.46
C GLU A 157 1.40 -12.08 -22.54
N THR A 158 2.50 -11.46 -22.94
CA THR A 158 2.52 -10.41 -23.96
C THR A 158 3.52 -10.71 -25.06
N SER A 159 3.23 -10.29 -26.28
CA SER A 159 4.16 -10.39 -27.39
C SER A 159 5.34 -9.41 -27.19
N VAL A 160 6.55 -9.92 -27.22
CA VAL A 160 7.78 -9.10 -27.14
C VAL A 160 7.89 -8.14 -28.31
N THR A 161 7.45 -8.59 -29.51
CA THR A 161 7.60 -7.83 -30.76
C THR A 161 6.50 -6.79 -30.94
N THR A 162 5.25 -7.18 -30.75
CA THR A 162 4.08 -6.31 -31.01
C THR A 162 3.57 -5.63 -29.76
N LYS A 163 4.02 -6.07 -28.58
CA LYS A 163 3.53 -5.64 -27.26
C LYS A 163 2.01 -5.79 -27.11
N THR A 164 1.43 -6.80 -27.77
CA THR A 164 0.02 -7.15 -27.66
C THR A 164 -0.19 -8.15 -26.54
N LEU A 165 -1.35 -8.10 -25.89
CA LEU A 165 -1.76 -9.07 -24.88
C LEU A 165 -2.09 -10.40 -25.57
N LEU A 166 -1.50 -11.49 -25.13
CA LEU A 166 -1.74 -12.84 -25.67
C LEU A 166 -2.66 -13.65 -24.76
N SER A 167 -2.46 -13.57 -23.45
CA SER A 167 -3.30 -14.28 -22.49
C SER A 167 -3.29 -13.63 -21.11
N ILE A 168 -4.34 -13.94 -20.33
CA ILE A 168 -4.44 -13.65 -18.89
C ILE A 168 -4.78 -14.99 -18.22
N ALA A 169 -3.96 -15.38 -17.25
CA ALA A 169 -4.18 -16.57 -16.42
C ALA A 169 -4.51 -16.18 -14.99
N VAL A 170 -5.55 -16.80 -14.44
CA VAL A 170 -5.91 -16.65 -13.03
C VAL A 170 -6.07 -18.03 -12.40
N HIS A 171 -5.41 -18.22 -11.25
CA HIS A 171 -5.47 -19.47 -10.49
C HIS A 171 -5.88 -19.19 -9.04
N GLY A 172 -6.80 -19.99 -8.53
CA GLY A 172 -7.22 -19.96 -7.13
C GLY A 172 -8.73 -20.05 -6.94
N LEU A 173 -9.14 -20.26 -5.72
CA LEU A 173 -10.54 -20.39 -5.32
C LEU A 173 -11.29 -21.53 -6.02
N GLY A 174 -10.59 -22.52 -6.59
CA GLY A 174 -11.16 -23.61 -7.36
C GLY A 174 -11.84 -23.16 -8.67
N ARG A 175 -11.47 -22.00 -9.18
CA ARG A 175 -12.05 -21.38 -10.39
C ARG A 175 -10.94 -20.89 -11.33
N ASP A 176 -10.04 -21.79 -11.69
CA ASP A 176 -8.96 -21.48 -12.61
C ASP A 176 -9.50 -21.06 -13.98
N ARG A 177 -8.88 -20.04 -14.59
CA ARG A 177 -9.26 -19.56 -15.91
C ARG A 177 -8.05 -19.03 -16.66
N VAL A 178 -7.97 -19.36 -17.93
CA VAL A 178 -7.00 -18.78 -18.87
C VAL A 178 -7.75 -18.19 -20.05
N PHE A 179 -7.66 -16.89 -20.22
CA PHE A 179 -8.20 -16.17 -21.37
C PHE A 179 -7.09 -16.03 -22.41
N MET A 180 -7.33 -16.45 -23.65
CA MET A 180 -6.35 -16.39 -24.73
C MET A 180 -6.90 -15.67 -25.96
N VAL A 181 -6.07 -14.85 -26.60
CA VAL A 181 -6.38 -14.25 -27.90
C VAL A 181 -6.17 -15.27 -29.01
N GLY A 182 -7.16 -15.46 -29.86
CA GLY A 182 -7.09 -16.32 -31.03
C GLY A 182 -8.43 -16.95 -31.43
N GLU A 183 -8.37 -17.76 -32.49
CA GLU A 183 -9.50 -18.57 -32.89
C GLU A 183 -9.72 -19.71 -31.90
N GLU A 184 -10.99 -20.01 -31.62
CA GLU A 184 -11.37 -21.10 -30.73
C GLU A 184 -10.83 -22.43 -31.26
N ARG A 185 -10.11 -23.15 -30.41
CA ARG A 185 -9.57 -24.47 -30.73
C ARG A 185 -10.09 -25.47 -29.73
N LYS A 186 -10.33 -26.70 -30.22
CA LYS A 186 -10.70 -27.80 -29.33
C LYS A 186 -9.56 -28.02 -28.28
N SER A 187 -9.91 -27.92 -27.01
CA SER A 187 -9.01 -28.12 -25.89
C SER A 187 -9.54 -29.21 -24.97
N GLU A 188 -8.63 -29.93 -24.34
CA GLU A 188 -8.96 -30.87 -23.23
C GLU A 188 -9.14 -30.11 -21.89
N PHE A 189 -8.80 -28.83 -21.85
CA PHE A 189 -8.87 -27.99 -20.67
C PHE A 189 -10.14 -27.14 -20.68
N ASP A 190 -10.96 -27.32 -19.67
CA ASP A 190 -12.23 -26.61 -19.48
C ASP A 190 -12.06 -25.19 -18.90
N PHE A 191 -10.87 -24.89 -18.37
CA PHE A 191 -10.51 -23.57 -17.86
C PHE A 191 -10.03 -22.59 -18.96
N LEU A 192 -9.88 -23.05 -20.20
CA LEU A 192 -9.40 -22.24 -21.33
C LEU A 192 -10.56 -21.55 -22.05
N GLU A 193 -10.47 -20.24 -22.19
CA GLU A 193 -11.44 -19.41 -22.89
C GLU A 193 -10.78 -18.58 -24.00
N TRP A 194 -11.27 -18.71 -25.23
CA TRP A 194 -10.73 -17.99 -26.39
C TRP A 194 -11.48 -16.68 -26.64
N ALA A 195 -10.72 -15.62 -26.95
CA ALA A 195 -11.24 -14.32 -27.34
C ALA A 195 -10.69 -13.93 -28.74
N PRO A 196 -11.49 -13.35 -29.63
CA PRO A 196 -11.07 -13.04 -31.01
C PRO A 196 -9.98 -11.95 -31.07
N ASN A 197 -9.89 -11.10 -30.05
CA ASN A 197 -8.93 -9.99 -29.95
C ASN A 197 -8.72 -9.58 -28.49
N GLU A 198 -7.75 -8.67 -28.25
CA GLU A 198 -7.38 -8.16 -26.93
C GLU A 198 -8.56 -7.48 -26.22
N GLU A 199 -9.34 -6.67 -26.92
CA GLU A 199 -10.49 -5.96 -26.35
C GLU A 199 -11.52 -6.95 -25.78
N SER A 200 -11.91 -7.94 -26.55
CA SER A 200 -12.83 -9.00 -26.12
C SER A 200 -12.27 -9.83 -24.97
N LEU A 201 -10.95 -10.08 -24.96
CA LEU A 201 -10.27 -10.81 -23.90
C LEU A 201 -10.35 -10.03 -22.58
N ILE A 202 -10.05 -8.73 -22.62
CA ILE A 202 -10.10 -7.87 -21.43
C ILE A 202 -11.53 -7.78 -20.89
N ILE A 203 -12.52 -7.58 -21.74
CA ILE A 203 -13.94 -7.52 -21.33
C ILE A 203 -14.34 -8.81 -20.61
N ARG A 204 -14.07 -9.98 -21.20
CA ARG A 204 -14.39 -11.29 -20.59
C ARG A 204 -13.67 -11.52 -19.27
N PHE A 205 -12.39 -11.14 -19.21
CA PHE A 205 -11.61 -11.21 -17.97
C PHE A 205 -12.23 -10.33 -16.91
N LEU A 206 -12.56 -9.07 -17.19
CA LEU A 206 -13.13 -8.13 -16.23
C LEU A 206 -14.50 -8.59 -15.71
N ASP A 207 -15.37 -9.06 -16.59
CA ASP A 207 -16.70 -9.59 -16.22
C ASP A 207 -16.55 -10.77 -15.26
N TRP A 208 -15.67 -11.71 -15.58
CA TRP A 208 -15.42 -12.87 -14.76
C TRP A 208 -14.73 -12.51 -13.44
N PHE A 209 -13.72 -11.63 -13.49
CA PHE A 209 -12.95 -11.20 -12.32
C PHE A 209 -13.80 -10.42 -11.32
N THR A 210 -14.71 -9.58 -11.80
CA THR A 210 -15.67 -8.86 -10.97
C THR A 210 -16.61 -9.81 -10.21
N ILE A 211 -17.05 -10.91 -10.87
CA ILE A 211 -17.87 -11.95 -10.20
C ILE A 211 -17.05 -12.74 -9.18
N LEU A 212 -15.78 -12.99 -9.46
CA LEU A 212 -14.86 -13.69 -8.56
C LEU A 212 -14.59 -12.88 -7.30
N ASP A 213 -14.42 -11.56 -7.45
CA ASP A 213 -14.23 -10.57 -6.38
C ASP A 213 -13.16 -11.01 -5.35
N PRO A 214 -11.88 -11.16 -5.76
CA PRO A 214 -10.84 -11.56 -4.85
C PRO A 214 -10.44 -10.44 -3.89
N ASP A 215 -10.06 -10.79 -2.65
CA ASP A 215 -9.52 -9.84 -1.66
C ASP A 215 -8.04 -9.52 -1.93
N VAL A 216 -7.30 -10.47 -2.50
CA VAL A 216 -5.86 -10.36 -2.74
C VAL A 216 -5.49 -10.98 -4.07
N VAL A 217 -4.74 -10.23 -4.87
CA VAL A 217 -4.10 -10.72 -6.09
C VAL A 217 -2.60 -10.85 -5.83
N VAL A 218 -2.05 -12.03 -6.12
CA VAL A 218 -0.61 -12.30 -6.04
C VAL A 218 -0.06 -12.67 -7.42
N GLY A 219 1.22 -12.48 -7.64
CA GLY A 219 1.91 -12.85 -8.87
C GLY A 219 3.35 -12.36 -8.88
N TRP A 220 4.12 -12.80 -9.86
CA TRP A 220 5.48 -12.33 -10.04
C TRP A 220 5.45 -10.96 -10.73
N ALA A 221 5.93 -9.92 -10.04
CA ALA A 221 5.86 -8.53 -10.51
C ALA A 221 4.44 -8.00 -10.82
N VAL A 222 3.39 -8.60 -10.23
CA VAL A 222 1.98 -8.35 -10.57
C VAL A 222 1.59 -6.86 -10.54
N VAL A 223 2.10 -6.07 -9.59
CA VAL A 223 1.83 -4.62 -9.51
C VAL A 223 2.63 -3.84 -10.55
N GLY A 224 3.92 -4.17 -10.70
CA GLY A 224 4.85 -3.42 -11.55
C GLY A 224 4.72 -3.72 -13.04
N PHE A 225 4.19 -4.88 -13.39
CA PHE A 225 4.03 -5.32 -14.77
C PHE A 225 2.60 -5.66 -15.11
N ASP A 226 2.02 -6.74 -14.57
CA ASP A 226 0.72 -7.27 -15.02
C ASP A 226 -0.42 -6.26 -14.85
N LEU A 227 -0.68 -5.79 -13.66
CA LEU A 227 -1.77 -4.84 -13.39
C LEU A 227 -1.52 -3.50 -14.09
N LYS A 228 -0.27 -3.05 -14.13
CA LYS A 228 0.09 -1.82 -14.84
C LYS A 228 -0.19 -1.96 -16.33
N TYR A 229 0.22 -3.05 -16.95
CA TYR A 229 -0.02 -3.32 -18.37
C TYR A 229 -1.53 -3.40 -18.67
N LEU A 230 -2.28 -4.18 -17.88
CA LEU A 230 -3.73 -4.30 -18.02
C LEU A 230 -4.42 -2.94 -17.87
N GLN A 231 -3.99 -2.09 -16.92
CA GLN A 231 -4.51 -0.74 -16.75
C GLN A 231 -4.24 0.15 -17.98
N GLU A 232 -3.02 0.11 -18.52
CA GLU A 232 -2.62 0.91 -19.68
C GLU A 232 -3.40 0.48 -20.95
N ILE A 233 -3.51 -0.82 -21.20
CA ILE A 233 -4.20 -1.33 -22.40
C ILE A 233 -5.73 -1.15 -22.31
N SER A 234 -6.32 -1.31 -21.13
CA SER A 234 -7.75 -1.05 -20.93
C SER A 234 -8.11 0.41 -21.15
N LYS A 235 -7.23 1.33 -20.74
CA LYS A 235 -7.41 2.75 -21.03
C LYS A 235 -7.38 3.05 -22.54
N VAL A 236 -6.48 2.37 -23.26
CA VAL A 236 -6.36 2.57 -24.73
C VAL A 236 -7.53 1.95 -25.48
N LEU A 237 -7.91 0.71 -25.17
CA LEU A 237 -8.91 -0.04 -25.92
C LEU A 237 -10.35 0.27 -25.51
N LEU A 238 -10.60 0.45 -24.21
CA LEU A 238 -11.93 0.57 -23.64
C LEU A 238 -12.22 1.98 -23.07
N ASN A 239 -11.22 2.83 -22.98
CA ASN A 239 -11.28 4.14 -22.31
C ASN A 239 -11.75 4.05 -20.84
N ILE A 240 -11.39 2.99 -20.14
CA ILE A 240 -11.71 2.75 -18.73
C ILE A 240 -10.44 2.58 -17.90
N LEU A 241 -10.57 2.89 -16.60
CA LEU A 241 -9.60 2.54 -15.56
C LEU A 241 -10.14 1.33 -14.79
N ILE A 242 -9.33 0.29 -14.62
CA ILE A 242 -9.75 -0.99 -14.04
C ILE A 242 -9.16 -1.26 -12.65
N PHE A 243 -8.07 -0.56 -12.26
CA PHE A 243 -7.39 -0.71 -10.97
C PHE A 243 -7.06 0.63 -10.32
#